data_bb1004b9f76a4ff25bc45ed4dd6ec46b
#
_entry.id   bb1004b9f76a4ff25bc45ed4dd6ec46b
#
_cell.length_a   1.000
_cell.length_b   1.000
_cell.length_c   1.000
_cell.angle_alpha   90.00
_cell.angle_beta   90.00
_cell.angle_gamma   90.00
#
_symmetry.space_group_name_H-M   'P 1'
#
loop_
_entity.id
_entity.type
_entity.pdbx_description
1 polymer ?
#
loop_
_entity_poly.entity_id
_entity_poly.type
_entity_poly.pdbx_seq_one_letter_code
_entity_poly.pdbx_strand_id
1 'polypeptide(L)'
;MVQVTACRGDEKCFIYTLFLCSFAVATEHFIFVQNTLGGIQLANANILEQKKALVAELAERMKNAKGGVIVNYQGIPVADDTKLRSELRAAGVEYTVVKNTLTSKACDMIGFEGLKDQLIGMPALATCESDPIAPAKILNGYAKDHENFVLKAGFVEGELLDAAGVKELADTPSKEVLIGRLMGSLQSGLYGFAYAIQAIIDKAEGGESAEAAE
;
A
#
# COMPACT_ATOMS: atom_id res chain seq x y z
N MET A 1 -5.56 -61.92 -12.86
CA MET A 1 -6.01 -63.08 -13.65
C MET A 1 -7.49 -63.28 -13.36
N VAL A 2 -8.36 -62.69 -14.14
CA VAL A 2 -9.84 -62.85 -13.99
C VAL A 2 -10.27 -63.66 -15.19
N GLN A 3 -10.74 -64.89 -14.94
CA GLN A 3 -11.27 -65.78 -15.97
C GLN A 3 -12.59 -65.19 -16.49
N VAL A 4 -12.60 -64.91 -17.79
CA VAL A 4 -13.82 -64.50 -18.51
C VAL A 4 -14.58 -65.77 -18.88
N THR A 5 -15.59 -66.11 -18.11
CA THR A 5 -16.59 -67.12 -18.49
C THR A 5 -17.51 -66.56 -19.54
N ALA A 6 -17.50 -67.15 -20.72
CA ALA A 6 -18.33 -66.82 -21.86
C ALA A 6 -19.81 -67.05 -21.56
N CYS A 7 -20.61 -66.00 -21.47
CA CYS A 7 -22.06 -66.12 -21.48
C CYS A 7 -22.58 -66.18 -22.92
N ARG A 8 -23.24 -67.28 -23.20
CA ARG A 8 -23.85 -67.64 -24.49
C ARG A 8 -25.26 -67.02 -24.52
N GLY A 9 -25.41 -66.00 -25.35
CA GLY A 9 -26.67 -65.63 -26.00
C GLY A 9 -27.81 -65.09 -25.12
N ASP A 10 -27.68 -63.82 -24.61
CA ASP A 10 -28.85 -63.05 -24.26
C ASP A 10 -28.53 -61.55 -24.37
N GLU A 11 -29.41 -60.81 -25.07
CA GLU A 11 -29.26 -59.36 -25.30
C GLU A 11 -29.14 -58.51 -24.01
N LYS A 12 -29.54 -59.08 -22.88
CA LYS A 12 -29.41 -58.40 -21.57
C LYS A 12 -28.00 -58.34 -21.03
N CYS A 13 -27.09 -59.20 -21.50
CA CYS A 13 -25.69 -59.20 -21.08
C CYS A 13 -24.90 -58.03 -21.70
N PHE A 14 -25.34 -57.55 -22.87
CA PHE A 14 -24.65 -56.43 -23.56
C PHE A 14 -24.91 -55.08 -22.88
N ILE A 15 -26.11 -54.92 -22.29
CA ILE A 15 -26.47 -53.69 -21.58
C ILE A 15 -25.72 -53.60 -20.23
N TYR A 16 -25.55 -54.73 -19.55
CA TYR A 16 -24.82 -54.79 -18.28
C TYR A 16 -23.31 -54.54 -18.45
N THR A 17 -22.72 -55.06 -19.52
CA THR A 17 -21.30 -54.79 -19.81
C THR A 17 -21.04 -53.35 -20.21
N LEU A 18 -21.93 -52.70 -20.94
CA LEU A 18 -21.84 -51.27 -21.26
C LEU A 18 -22.05 -50.39 -20.03
N PHE A 19 -22.95 -50.79 -19.12
CA PHE A 19 -23.19 -50.06 -17.89
C PHE A 19 -22.02 -50.17 -16.89
N LEU A 20 -21.41 -51.36 -16.78
CA LEU A 20 -20.23 -51.61 -15.95
C LEU A 20 -19.00 -50.91 -16.52
N CYS A 21 -18.82 -50.88 -17.83
CA CYS A 21 -17.71 -50.20 -18.48
C CYS A 21 -17.82 -48.67 -18.34
N SER A 22 -19.04 -48.10 -18.46
CA SER A 22 -19.30 -46.69 -18.21
C SER A 22 -19.08 -46.31 -16.74
N PHE A 23 -19.41 -47.19 -15.80
CA PHE A 23 -19.17 -46.94 -14.38
C PHE A 23 -17.70 -47.07 -13.98
N ALA A 24 -16.98 -48.03 -14.59
CA ALA A 24 -15.54 -48.16 -14.37
C ALA A 24 -14.75 -46.95 -14.88
N VAL A 25 -15.11 -46.41 -16.06
CA VAL A 25 -14.46 -45.19 -16.61
C VAL A 25 -14.77 -43.98 -15.74
N ALA A 26 -15.99 -43.87 -15.20
CA ALA A 26 -16.39 -42.79 -14.31
C ALA A 26 -15.63 -42.85 -12.96
N THR A 27 -15.35 -44.03 -12.44
CA THR A 27 -14.59 -44.21 -11.19
C THR A 27 -13.10 -43.93 -11.39
N GLU A 28 -12.51 -44.32 -12.51
CA GLU A 28 -11.11 -43.99 -12.81
C GLU A 28 -10.92 -42.48 -13.02
N HIS A 29 -11.85 -41.83 -13.70
CA HIS A 29 -11.81 -40.36 -13.87
C HIS A 29 -12.02 -39.66 -12.54
N PHE A 30 -12.86 -40.17 -11.65
CA PHE A 30 -13.08 -39.60 -10.33
C PHE A 30 -11.86 -39.79 -9.42
N ILE A 31 -11.19 -40.94 -9.47
CA ILE A 31 -9.94 -41.21 -8.74
C ILE A 31 -8.81 -40.34 -9.29
N PHE A 32 -8.71 -40.12 -10.61
CA PHE A 32 -7.72 -39.26 -11.23
C PHE A 32 -7.92 -37.79 -10.81
N VAL A 33 -9.16 -37.30 -10.76
CA VAL A 33 -9.48 -35.94 -10.30
C VAL A 33 -9.18 -35.77 -8.81
N GLN A 34 -9.43 -36.76 -7.98
CA GLN A 34 -9.09 -36.71 -6.55
C GLN A 34 -7.57 -36.73 -6.31
N ASN A 35 -6.82 -37.49 -7.09
CA ASN A 35 -5.35 -37.51 -6.98
C ASN A 35 -4.70 -36.21 -7.47
N THR A 36 -5.28 -35.53 -8.47
CA THR A 36 -4.79 -34.19 -8.89
C THR A 36 -5.16 -33.10 -7.88
N LEU A 37 -6.30 -33.20 -7.22
CA LEU A 37 -6.67 -32.27 -6.14
C LEU A 37 -5.91 -32.55 -4.83
N GLY A 38 -5.63 -33.83 -4.52
CA GLY A 38 -4.81 -34.19 -3.36
C GLY A 38 -3.33 -33.79 -3.48
N GLY A 39 -2.78 -33.79 -4.68
CA GLY A 39 -1.41 -33.34 -4.93
C GLY A 39 -1.18 -31.84 -4.73
N ILE A 40 -2.21 -31.03 -4.84
CA ILE A 40 -2.14 -29.58 -4.60
C ILE A 40 -2.16 -29.25 -3.09
N GLN A 41 -2.73 -30.12 -2.26
CA GLN A 41 -2.80 -29.90 -0.81
C GLN A 41 -1.48 -30.23 -0.07
N LEU A 42 -0.60 -31.01 -0.64
CA LEU A 42 0.70 -31.38 -0.05
C LEU A 42 1.82 -30.35 -0.31
N ALA A 43 1.57 -29.33 -1.09
CA ALA A 43 2.53 -28.26 -1.31
C ALA A 43 2.68 -27.39 -0.06
N ASN A 44 3.45 -27.89 0.91
CA ASN A 44 4.09 -27.10 1.95
C ASN A 44 3.16 -26.41 2.96
N ALA A 45 2.58 -27.17 3.89
CA ALA A 45 1.92 -26.63 5.09
C ALA A 45 2.84 -25.60 5.79
N ASN A 46 4.13 -25.90 5.91
CA ASN A 46 5.13 -25.00 6.48
C ASN A 46 5.25 -23.67 5.74
N ILE A 47 5.20 -23.66 4.41
CA ILE A 47 5.24 -22.42 3.60
C ILE A 47 3.94 -21.63 3.75
N LEU A 48 2.82 -22.32 3.94
CA LEU A 48 1.52 -21.68 4.14
C LEU A 48 1.45 -21.00 5.51
N GLU A 49 2.00 -21.64 6.53
CA GLU A 49 2.15 -21.07 7.87
C GLU A 49 3.07 -19.85 7.88
N GLN A 50 4.22 -19.92 7.22
CA GLN A 50 5.12 -18.78 7.05
C GLN A 50 4.43 -17.60 6.37
N LYS A 51 3.65 -17.84 5.31
CA LYS A 51 2.89 -16.77 4.64
C LYS A 51 1.80 -16.18 5.53
N LYS A 52 1.13 -17.00 6.35
CA LYS A 52 0.15 -16.51 7.32
C LYS A 52 0.81 -15.65 8.40
N ALA A 53 1.98 -16.07 8.89
CA ALA A 53 2.75 -15.29 9.85
C ALA A 53 3.16 -13.92 9.28
N LEU A 54 3.66 -13.88 8.04
CA LEU A 54 3.99 -12.61 7.36
C LEU A 54 2.77 -11.70 7.19
N VAL A 55 1.61 -12.25 6.85
CA VAL A 55 0.37 -11.45 6.73
C VAL A 55 -0.07 -10.91 8.09
N ALA A 56 0.04 -11.68 9.15
CA ALA A 56 -0.27 -11.23 10.52
C ALA A 56 0.68 -10.10 10.95
N GLU A 57 1.97 -10.26 10.72
CA GLU A 57 2.97 -9.24 11.01
C GLU A 57 2.73 -7.94 10.24
N LEU A 58 2.40 -8.02 8.94
CA LEU A 58 2.02 -6.86 8.13
C LEU A 58 0.74 -6.18 8.65
N ALA A 59 -0.25 -6.97 9.03
CA ALA A 59 -1.50 -6.44 9.59
C ALA A 59 -1.26 -5.71 10.91
N GLU A 60 -0.41 -6.24 11.78
CA GLU A 60 -0.02 -5.58 13.03
C GLU A 60 0.73 -4.26 12.77
N ARG A 61 1.70 -4.26 11.85
CA ARG A 61 2.43 -3.03 11.46
C ARG A 61 1.48 -1.96 10.91
N MET A 62 0.56 -2.34 10.02
CA MET A 62 -0.41 -1.40 9.46
C MET A 62 -1.40 -0.87 10.51
N LYS A 63 -1.75 -1.66 11.52
CA LYS A 63 -2.61 -1.22 12.64
C LYS A 63 -1.90 -0.25 13.57
N ASN A 64 -0.62 -0.49 13.84
CA ASN A 64 0.18 0.33 14.73
C ASN A 64 0.65 1.63 14.06
N ALA A 65 0.73 1.63 12.73
CA ALA A 65 1.12 2.80 11.95
C ALA A 65 0.03 3.87 11.98
N LYS A 66 0.41 5.11 12.32
CA LYS A 66 -0.46 6.29 12.22
C LYS A 66 -0.71 6.71 10.78
N GLY A 67 0.24 6.44 9.90
CA GLY A 67 0.12 6.72 8.49
C GLY A 67 0.91 5.75 7.64
N GLY A 68 0.41 5.50 6.43
CA GLY A 68 1.09 4.68 5.45
C GLY A 68 0.74 5.10 4.02
N VAL A 69 1.68 4.88 3.13
CA VAL A 69 1.55 5.23 1.71
C VAL A 69 1.93 4.05 0.85
N ILE A 70 1.10 3.78 -0.14
CA ILE A 70 1.34 2.76 -1.16
C ILE A 70 1.84 3.45 -2.43
N VAL A 71 3.01 3.03 -2.89
CA VAL A 71 3.67 3.58 -4.08
C VAL A 71 4.00 2.48 -5.07
N ASN A 72 4.04 2.84 -6.35
CA ASN A 72 4.60 1.99 -7.39
C ASN A 72 6.07 2.34 -7.59
N TYR A 73 6.98 1.37 -7.38
CA TYR A 73 8.43 1.63 -7.45
C TYR A 73 9.08 1.10 -8.73
N GLN A 74 8.32 0.78 -9.75
CA GLN A 74 8.82 0.20 -10.98
C GLN A 74 9.74 1.18 -11.74
N GLY A 75 10.90 0.68 -12.21
CA GLY A 75 11.78 1.45 -13.09
C GLY A 75 12.75 2.41 -12.40
N ILE A 76 12.99 2.26 -11.10
CA ILE A 76 13.93 3.08 -10.33
C ILE A 76 15.33 2.45 -10.38
N PRO A 77 16.41 3.22 -10.61
CA PRO A 77 17.79 2.75 -10.50
C PRO A 77 18.13 2.41 -9.04
N VAL A 78 19.00 1.41 -8.85
CA VAL A 78 19.39 0.92 -7.52
C VAL A 78 20.04 1.99 -6.65
N ALA A 79 20.80 2.90 -7.27
CA ALA A 79 21.46 3.97 -6.57
C ALA A 79 20.47 4.91 -5.86
N ASP A 80 19.38 5.23 -6.53
CA ASP A 80 18.37 6.15 -6.00
C ASP A 80 17.44 5.45 -5.01
N ASP A 81 17.11 4.15 -5.23
CA ASP A 81 16.37 3.35 -4.23
C ASP A 81 17.15 3.24 -2.90
N THR A 82 18.47 3.12 -2.99
CA THR A 82 19.34 3.08 -1.79
C THR A 82 19.29 4.41 -1.01
N LYS A 83 19.32 5.54 -1.71
CA LYS A 83 19.19 6.88 -1.09
C LYS A 83 17.83 7.04 -0.44
N LEU A 84 16.75 6.73 -1.19
CA LEU A 84 15.38 6.79 -0.71
C LEU A 84 15.20 5.98 0.59
N ARG A 85 15.69 4.75 0.62
CA ARG A 85 15.63 3.90 1.82
C ARG A 85 16.44 4.47 2.99
N SER A 86 17.56 5.12 2.71
CA SER A 86 18.35 5.79 3.75
C SER A 86 17.60 6.96 4.36
N GLU A 87 16.98 7.81 3.54
CA GLU A 87 16.17 8.95 3.98
C GLU A 87 14.92 8.51 4.76
N LEU A 88 14.23 7.48 4.28
CA LEU A 88 13.07 6.92 4.96
C LEU A 88 13.44 6.35 6.34
N ARG A 89 14.56 5.63 6.45
CA ARG A 89 15.05 5.13 7.74
C ARG A 89 15.44 6.27 8.69
N ALA A 90 16.05 7.33 8.18
CA ALA A 90 16.39 8.50 8.99
C ALA A 90 15.14 9.20 9.55
N ALA A 91 14.02 9.15 8.81
CA ALA A 91 12.73 9.67 9.23
C ALA A 91 11.89 8.66 10.07
N GLY A 92 12.42 7.48 10.37
CA GLY A 92 11.70 6.45 11.12
C GLY A 92 10.55 5.79 10.35
N VAL A 93 10.63 5.79 9.02
CA VAL A 93 9.63 5.16 8.14
C VAL A 93 10.09 3.77 7.74
N GLU A 94 9.25 2.77 7.97
CA GLU A 94 9.48 1.42 7.48
C GLU A 94 9.01 1.29 6.03
N TYR A 95 9.95 1.02 5.13
CA TYR A 95 9.69 0.83 3.71
C TYR A 95 9.89 -0.63 3.31
N THR A 96 8.80 -1.30 2.95
CA THR A 96 8.80 -2.73 2.61
C THR A 96 8.12 -2.97 1.26
N VAL A 97 8.77 -3.78 0.42
CA VAL A 97 8.18 -4.26 -0.83
C VAL A 97 7.54 -5.61 -0.58
N VAL A 98 6.24 -5.68 -0.71
CA VAL A 98 5.44 -6.88 -0.40
C VAL A 98 4.62 -7.30 -1.62
N LYS A 99 4.39 -8.59 -1.74
CA LYS A 99 3.55 -9.14 -2.80
C LYS A 99 2.10 -8.72 -2.63
N ASN A 100 1.46 -8.22 -3.71
CA ASN A 100 0.07 -7.72 -3.72
C ASN A 100 -0.93 -8.62 -3.01
N THR A 101 -0.82 -9.94 -3.25
CA THR A 101 -1.74 -10.92 -2.63
C THR A 101 -1.60 -11.03 -1.11
N LEU A 102 -0.43 -10.73 -0.54
CA LEU A 102 -0.23 -10.72 0.91
C LEU A 102 -0.74 -9.41 1.50
N THR A 103 -0.47 -8.29 0.84
CA THR A 103 -0.99 -6.97 1.23
C THR A 103 -2.52 -6.94 1.17
N SER A 104 -3.14 -7.51 0.11
CA SER A 104 -4.59 -7.61 0.00
C SER A 104 -5.21 -8.38 1.19
N LYS A 105 -4.61 -9.51 1.59
CA LYS A 105 -5.07 -10.27 2.77
C LYS A 105 -4.86 -9.52 4.09
N ALA A 106 -3.80 -8.75 4.21
CA ALA A 106 -3.57 -7.90 5.38
C ALA A 106 -4.63 -6.78 5.44
N CYS A 107 -4.97 -6.17 4.30
CA CYS A 107 -6.05 -5.18 4.21
C CYS A 107 -7.42 -5.77 4.59
N ASP A 108 -7.69 -7.04 4.21
CA ASP A 108 -8.92 -7.74 4.61
C ASP A 108 -9.03 -7.91 6.14
N MET A 109 -7.93 -8.19 6.81
CA MET A 109 -7.90 -8.34 8.27
C MET A 109 -8.11 -7.03 9.01
N ILE A 110 -7.76 -5.90 8.39
CA ILE A 110 -7.85 -4.57 8.99
C ILE A 110 -9.17 -3.88 8.63
N GLY A 111 -9.76 -4.23 7.47
CA GLY A 111 -10.99 -3.62 6.95
C GLY A 111 -10.74 -2.52 5.92
N PHE A 112 -9.54 -2.41 5.35
CA PHE A 112 -9.19 -1.44 4.31
C PHE A 112 -9.50 -1.98 2.91
N GLU A 113 -10.78 -2.21 2.61
CA GLU A 113 -11.18 -2.79 1.32
C GLU A 113 -10.87 -1.90 0.12
N GLY A 114 -10.99 -0.58 0.25
CA GLY A 114 -10.71 0.38 -0.82
C GLY A 114 -9.26 0.42 -1.30
N LEU A 115 -8.31 -0.09 -0.51
CA LEU A 115 -6.91 -0.19 -0.94
C LEU A 115 -6.66 -1.31 -1.95
N LYS A 116 -7.52 -2.33 -2.02
CA LYS A 116 -7.33 -3.49 -2.91
C LYS A 116 -7.30 -3.10 -4.37
N ASP A 117 -8.18 -2.18 -4.76
CA ASP A 117 -8.30 -1.73 -6.15
C ASP A 117 -7.06 -0.96 -6.62
N GLN A 118 -6.31 -0.38 -5.66
CA GLN A 118 -5.07 0.35 -5.91
C GLN A 118 -3.81 -0.55 -5.95
N LEU A 119 -3.90 -1.82 -5.51
CA LEU A 119 -2.78 -2.77 -5.44
C LEU A 119 -2.43 -3.39 -6.81
N ILE A 120 -2.42 -2.60 -7.87
CA ILE A 120 -2.06 -3.04 -9.23
C ILE A 120 -0.58 -2.69 -9.49
N GLY A 121 0.19 -3.61 -10.07
CA GLY A 121 1.60 -3.40 -10.42
C GLY A 121 2.57 -3.86 -9.32
N MET A 122 3.64 -3.12 -9.08
CA MET A 122 4.66 -3.42 -8.06
C MET A 122 4.53 -2.44 -6.88
N PRO A 123 3.62 -2.68 -5.92
CA PRO A 123 3.48 -1.78 -4.79
C PRO A 123 4.61 -1.96 -3.78
N ALA A 124 5.05 -0.86 -3.23
CA ALA A 124 5.82 -0.78 -2.00
C ALA A 124 4.97 -0.09 -0.93
N LEU A 125 5.08 -0.57 0.28
CA LEU A 125 4.37 -0.05 1.44
C LEU A 125 5.36 0.71 2.33
N ALA A 126 5.09 1.98 2.57
CA ALA A 126 5.80 2.80 3.54
C ALA A 126 4.87 3.05 4.73
N THR A 127 5.28 2.67 5.94
CA THR A 127 4.51 2.85 7.18
C THR A 127 5.31 3.65 8.18
N CYS A 128 4.65 4.52 8.93
CA CYS A 128 5.27 5.29 10.01
C CYS A 128 4.38 5.27 11.26
N GLU A 129 5.02 5.09 12.42
CA GLU A 129 4.35 5.11 13.72
C GLU A 129 4.37 6.50 14.36
N SER A 130 5.40 7.31 14.07
CA SER A 130 5.60 8.62 14.68
C SER A 130 4.75 9.69 14.02
N ASP A 131 5.04 9.99 12.73
CA ASP A 131 4.44 11.06 11.96
C ASP A 131 3.72 10.54 10.71
N PRO A 132 2.41 10.78 10.57
CA PRO A 132 1.66 10.31 9.40
C PRO A 132 2.05 11.02 8.09
N ILE A 133 2.64 12.21 8.17
CA ILE A 133 2.99 13.07 7.03
C ILE A 133 4.38 12.74 6.47
N ALA A 134 5.31 12.27 7.31
CA ALA A 134 6.70 12.01 6.93
C ALA A 134 6.84 11.10 5.70
N PRO A 135 6.18 9.93 5.61
CA PRO A 135 6.29 9.06 4.44
C PRO A 135 5.76 9.73 3.17
N ALA A 136 4.62 10.44 3.25
CA ALA A 136 4.02 11.12 2.10
C ALA A 136 4.94 12.23 1.56
N LYS A 137 5.56 13.00 2.44
CA LYS A 137 6.43 14.12 2.06
C LYS A 137 7.71 13.67 1.34
N ILE A 138 8.40 12.65 1.88
CA ILE A 138 9.62 12.11 1.28
C ILE A 138 9.31 11.47 -0.06
N LEU A 139 8.26 10.63 -0.12
CA LEU A 139 7.88 9.93 -1.34
C LEU A 139 7.35 10.88 -2.43
N ASN A 140 6.65 11.96 -2.08
CA ASN A 140 6.22 12.97 -3.05
C ASN A 140 7.39 13.80 -3.58
N GLY A 141 8.38 14.13 -2.74
CA GLY A 141 9.64 14.72 -3.18
C GLY A 141 10.30 13.86 -4.24
N TYR A 142 10.44 12.59 -3.96
CA TYR A 142 11.04 11.62 -4.88
C TYR A 142 10.22 11.39 -6.16
N ALA A 143 8.89 11.45 -6.07
CA ALA A 143 7.99 11.33 -7.22
C ALA A 143 8.11 12.51 -8.21
N LYS A 144 8.60 13.67 -7.76
CA LYS A 144 8.86 14.82 -8.63
C LYS A 144 10.12 14.63 -9.47
N ASP A 145 11.09 13.88 -8.95
CA ASP A 145 12.38 13.62 -9.63
C ASP A 145 12.30 12.42 -10.58
N HIS A 146 11.33 11.50 -10.35
CA HIS A 146 11.20 10.25 -11.10
C HIS A 146 9.77 10.03 -11.62
N GLU A 147 9.57 10.14 -12.93
CA GLU A 147 8.26 9.98 -13.60
C GLU A 147 7.63 8.58 -13.41
N ASN A 148 8.46 7.55 -13.25
CA ASN A 148 8.01 6.16 -13.06
C ASN A 148 7.50 5.87 -11.64
N PHE A 149 7.80 6.76 -10.69
CA PHE A 149 7.42 6.61 -9.29
C PHE A 149 6.07 7.27 -9.04
N VAL A 150 5.03 6.47 -8.89
CA VAL A 150 3.66 6.95 -8.77
C VAL A 150 3.10 6.63 -7.39
N LEU A 151 2.64 7.67 -6.70
CA LEU A 151 1.85 7.54 -5.48
C LEU A 151 0.46 7.03 -5.85
N LYS A 152 -0.02 5.96 -5.23
CA LYS A 152 -1.30 5.34 -5.55
C LYS A 152 -2.38 5.67 -4.53
N ALA A 153 -2.12 5.33 -3.30
CA ALA A 153 -3.05 5.52 -2.21
C ALA A 153 -2.29 5.63 -0.89
N GLY A 154 -2.97 6.10 0.13
CA GLY A 154 -2.44 6.14 1.49
C GLY A 154 -3.53 5.90 2.50
N PHE A 155 -3.14 5.73 3.74
CA PHE A 155 -4.04 5.71 4.88
C PHE A 155 -3.44 6.54 6.00
N VAL A 156 -4.28 7.27 6.70
CA VAL A 156 -3.91 8.09 7.87
C VAL A 156 -4.96 7.88 8.94
N GLU A 157 -4.53 7.41 10.12
CA GLU A 157 -5.40 7.17 11.29
C GLU A 157 -6.66 6.33 10.98
N GLY A 158 -6.57 5.44 9.98
CA GLY A 158 -7.68 4.58 9.57
C GLY A 158 -8.54 5.12 8.42
N GLU A 159 -8.32 6.35 7.98
CA GLU A 159 -8.95 6.92 6.80
C GLU A 159 -8.15 6.59 5.54
N LEU A 160 -8.85 6.25 4.46
CA LEU A 160 -8.25 5.95 3.16
C LEU A 160 -8.14 7.24 2.35
N LEU A 161 -6.97 7.47 1.77
CA LEU A 161 -6.68 8.61 0.92
C LEU A 161 -6.32 8.14 -0.49
N ASP A 162 -6.93 8.77 -1.48
CA ASP A 162 -6.57 8.59 -2.89
C ASP A 162 -5.26 9.29 -3.23
N ALA A 163 -4.74 9.04 -4.42
CA ALA A 163 -3.50 9.64 -4.90
C ALA A 163 -3.50 11.19 -4.82
N ALA A 164 -4.65 11.85 -4.99
CA ALA A 164 -4.79 13.29 -4.83
C ALA A 164 -4.64 13.69 -3.36
N GLY A 165 -5.33 13.01 -2.45
CA GLY A 165 -5.24 13.27 -1.01
C GLY A 165 -3.84 13.04 -0.44
N VAL A 166 -3.12 12.02 -0.94
CA VAL A 166 -1.72 11.79 -0.54
C VAL A 166 -0.80 12.94 -0.98
N LYS A 167 -1.04 13.56 -2.13
CA LYS A 167 -0.27 14.74 -2.58
C LYS A 167 -0.58 15.95 -1.72
N GLU A 168 -1.84 16.22 -1.41
CA GLU A 168 -2.24 17.29 -0.49
C GLU A 168 -1.64 17.08 0.90
N LEU A 169 -1.64 15.83 1.38
CA LEU A 169 -0.97 15.47 2.64
C LEU A 169 0.54 15.75 2.59
N ALA A 170 1.19 15.47 1.47
CA ALA A 170 2.63 15.70 1.30
C ALA A 170 2.99 17.20 1.25
N ASP A 171 2.10 18.05 0.75
CA ASP A 171 2.28 19.51 0.74
C ASP A 171 2.01 20.13 2.12
N THR A 172 1.40 19.36 3.04
CA THR A 172 1.16 19.81 4.42
C THR A 172 2.47 19.83 5.20
N PRO A 173 2.83 20.92 5.88
CA PRO A 173 4.02 20.99 6.70
C PRO A 173 3.92 20.12 7.95
N SER A 174 5.06 19.86 8.61
CA SER A 174 5.12 19.08 9.84
C SER A 174 4.27 19.70 10.96
N LYS A 175 3.86 18.87 11.92
CA LYS A 175 3.04 19.29 13.07
C LYS A 175 3.57 20.52 13.78
N GLU A 176 4.88 20.61 13.98
CA GLU A 176 5.51 21.73 14.66
C GLU A 176 5.37 23.04 13.88
N VAL A 177 5.54 22.98 12.55
CA VAL A 177 5.37 24.15 11.67
C VAL A 177 3.91 24.59 11.60
N LEU A 178 2.96 23.64 11.64
CA LEU A 178 1.51 23.96 11.71
C LEU A 178 1.17 24.69 12.99
N ILE A 179 1.67 24.24 14.14
CA ILE A 179 1.52 24.91 15.43
C ILE A 179 2.14 26.32 15.38
N GLY A 180 3.35 26.44 14.82
CA GLY A 180 4.00 27.75 14.64
C GLY A 180 3.19 28.70 13.76
N ARG A 181 2.61 28.22 12.64
CA ARG A 181 1.71 29.00 11.79
C ARG A 181 0.45 29.43 12.54
N LEU A 182 -0.14 28.53 13.33
CA LEU A 182 -1.32 28.87 14.13
C LEU A 182 -0.99 29.96 15.15
N MET A 183 0.12 29.84 15.88
CA MET A 183 0.56 30.87 16.83
C MET A 183 0.83 32.21 16.11
N GLY A 184 1.50 32.19 14.95
CA GLY A 184 1.76 33.38 14.15
C GLY A 184 0.48 34.04 13.65
N SER A 185 -0.54 33.25 13.23
CA SER A 185 -1.82 33.81 12.78
C SER A 185 -2.61 34.46 13.90
N LEU A 186 -2.57 33.93 15.13
CA LEU A 186 -3.22 34.54 16.29
C LEU A 186 -2.55 35.87 16.68
N GLN A 187 -1.23 35.97 16.50
CA GLN A 187 -0.48 37.21 16.79
C GLN A 187 -0.48 38.20 15.62
N SER A 188 -0.88 37.80 14.42
CA SER A 188 -0.78 38.60 13.20
C SER A 188 -1.54 39.93 13.31
N GLY A 189 -2.65 40.00 14.03
CA GLY A 189 -3.40 41.21 14.26
C GLY A 189 -2.60 42.28 15.01
N LEU A 190 -1.81 41.88 16.03
CA LEU A 190 -0.97 42.78 16.80
C LEU A 190 0.26 43.20 15.99
N TYR A 191 0.90 42.28 15.31
CA TYR A 191 2.05 42.57 14.45
C TYR A 191 1.66 43.44 13.26
N GLY A 192 0.52 43.20 12.62
CA GLY A 192 0.01 44.02 11.53
C GLY A 192 -0.19 45.48 11.93
N PHE A 193 -0.67 45.75 13.15
CA PHE A 193 -0.79 47.10 13.69
C PHE A 193 0.60 47.73 13.95
N ALA A 194 1.52 47.01 14.54
CA ALA A 194 2.89 47.44 14.76
C ALA A 194 3.62 47.81 13.44
N TYR A 195 3.51 46.93 12.41
CA TYR A 195 4.07 47.21 11.09
C TYR A 195 3.43 48.42 10.40
N ALA A 196 2.11 48.62 10.57
CA ALA A 196 1.48 49.81 10.02
C ALA A 196 2.01 51.12 10.65
N ILE A 197 2.22 51.13 11.97
CA ILE A 197 2.82 52.28 12.66
C ILE A 197 4.27 52.48 12.18
N GLN A 198 5.04 51.39 12.08
CA GLN A 198 6.45 51.45 11.61
C GLN A 198 6.53 51.99 10.18
N ALA A 199 5.64 51.55 9.28
CA ALA A 199 5.57 52.06 7.92
C ALA A 199 5.19 53.56 7.82
N ILE A 200 4.43 54.07 8.78
CA ILE A 200 4.13 55.53 8.87
C ILE A 200 5.35 56.27 9.33
N ILE A 201 6.08 55.78 10.33
CA ILE A 201 7.35 56.38 10.81
C ILE A 201 8.41 56.42 9.71
N ASP A 202 8.61 55.31 9.02
CA ASP A 202 9.58 55.16 7.92
C ASP A 202 9.25 56.12 6.77
N LYS A 203 7.93 56.38 6.49
CA LYS A 203 7.52 57.36 5.49
C LYS A 203 7.75 58.80 5.98
N ALA A 204 7.56 59.08 7.26
CA ALA A 204 7.80 60.38 7.82
C ALA A 204 9.31 60.73 7.82
N GLU A 205 10.15 59.77 8.24
CA GLU A 205 11.61 59.94 8.22
C GLU A 205 12.21 59.97 6.79
N GLY A 206 11.66 59.17 5.87
CA GLY A 206 12.06 59.17 4.45
C GLY A 206 11.57 60.44 3.70
N GLY A 207 10.49 61.07 4.15
CA GLY A 207 10.00 62.34 3.64
C GLY A 207 10.89 63.52 4.06
N GLU A 208 11.40 63.53 5.30
CA GLU A 208 12.30 64.61 5.79
C GLU A 208 13.70 64.56 5.10
N SER A 209 14.16 63.35 4.74
CA SER A 209 15.44 63.23 4.01
C SER A 209 15.37 63.67 2.54
N ALA A 210 14.16 63.70 1.94
CA ALA A 210 13.96 64.17 0.57
C ALA A 210 13.80 65.67 0.47
N GLU A 211 13.25 66.32 1.52
CA GLU A 211 13.12 67.79 1.58
C GLU A 211 14.43 68.50 1.99
N ALA A 212 15.38 67.78 2.65
CA ALA A 212 16.69 68.32 3.02
C ALA A 212 17.74 68.26 1.89
N ALA A 213 17.41 67.71 0.71
CA ALA A 213 18.28 67.57 -0.45
C ALA A 213 17.96 68.50 -1.61
N GLU A 214 17.00 69.42 -1.45
CA GLU A 214 16.74 70.56 -2.35
C GLU A 214 17.31 71.87 -1.74
#